data_9276e359968f8c4ba439b876e4f2d4d7
#
_entry.id   9276e359968f8c4ba439b876e4f2d4d7
#
_cell.length_a   1.000
_cell.length_b   1.000
_cell.length_c   1.000
_cell.angle_alpha   90.00
_cell.angle_beta   90.00
_cell.angle_gamma   90.00
#
_symmetry.space_group_name_H-M   'P 1'
#
loop_
_entity.id
_entity.type
_entity.pdbx_description
1 polymer ?
#
loop_
_entity_poly.entity_id
_entity_poly.type
_entity_poly.pdbx_seq_one_letter_code
_entity_poly.pdbx_strand_id
1 'polypeptide(L)'
;MIDTLYNFGMGLSAATWWASVAWPVIWTLIKIVVVVLPLMGAVAYLTLWERKFLGWMQVRLGPNRVGPWGLLQPIADALKLMTKEILVPSAANKGLFFIGPVLTIMPAMAAWAVIPFGPDIALANVNAGLLFVMAITSMEVYGVVISGWASNSKYAFLGALRASAQMVSYEIAMGFCLVIVLMVSSSMNLTDIVTGQGKGHFAQMGLSFMSWNWLPLLPVFVVYVISGMAETNRHPFDVVEGEAEIVAGHMVEYSGMSYAMFYLAEYANMWLVSILAAILFLGGWLSPIDHALVNWIPGWIWLGLKTCAVVSLFIWVRATFPRFRYDQIMRLGWKVFIPVTLVWLLVVGTWMQTSFNIWK
;
A
#
# COMPACT_ATOMS: atom_id res chain seq x y z
N MET A 1 10.90 19.16 -18.94
CA MET A 1 12.02 18.21 -18.80
C MET A 1 11.65 16.79 -19.27
N ILE A 2 10.53 16.21 -18.81
CA ILE A 2 10.09 14.87 -19.23
C ILE A 2 9.81 14.84 -20.76
N ASP A 3 9.05 15.83 -21.26
CA ASP A 3 8.74 15.94 -22.69
C ASP A 3 9.96 16.21 -23.57
N THR A 4 10.93 16.97 -23.06
CA THR A 4 12.20 17.19 -23.78
C THR A 4 13.01 15.92 -23.93
N LEU A 5 13.07 15.06 -22.90
CA LEU A 5 13.74 13.76 -22.97
C LEU A 5 13.00 12.80 -23.90
N TYR A 6 11.65 12.80 -23.87
CA TYR A 6 10.87 12.00 -24.80
C TYR A 6 11.10 12.39 -26.25
N ASN A 7 11.04 13.68 -26.57
CA ASN A 7 11.25 14.22 -27.92
C ASN A 7 12.69 13.99 -28.41
N PHE A 8 13.68 14.07 -27.51
CA PHE A 8 15.06 13.72 -27.82
C PHE A 8 15.20 12.27 -28.29
N GLY A 9 14.60 11.33 -27.55
CA GLY A 9 14.61 9.92 -27.91
C GLY A 9 13.86 9.62 -29.23
N MET A 10 12.78 10.34 -29.50
CA MET A 10 12.08 10.25 -30.81
C MET A 10 12.99 10.63 -31.97
N GLY A 11 13.89 11.59 -31.80
CA GLY A 11 14.82 12.06 -32.83
C GLY A 11 16.06 11.18 -33.04
N LEU A 12 16.31 10.16 -32.20
CA LEU A 12 17.51 9.32 -32.29
C LEU A 12 17.60 8.42 -33.54
N SER A 13 16.48 8.16 -34.22
CA SER A 13 16.44 7.37 -35.45
C SER A 13 15.37 7.89 -36.41
N ALA A 14 15.71 7.97 -37.68
CA ALA A 14 14.79 8.31 -38.75
C ALA A 14 13.84 7.17 -39.17
N ALA A 15 14.00 5.97 -38.59
CA ALA A 15 13.15 4.82 -38.87
C ALA A 15 11.75 5.00 -38.27
N THR A 16 10.72 4.87 -39.10
CA THR A 16 9.31 5.04 -38.67
C THR A 16 8.90 4.08 -37.55
N TRP A 17 9.40 2.84 -37.58
CA TRP A 17 9.12 1.84 -36.51
C TRP A 17 9.76 2.23 -35.17
N TRP A 18 10.88 2.98 -35.21
CA TRP A 18 11.51 3.48 -33.97
C TRP A 18 10.59 4.46 -33.26
N ALA A 19 10.11 5.47 -33.93
CA ALA A 19 9.25 6.49 -33.35
C ALA A 19 7.86 5.97 -32.99
N SER A 20 7.29 5.03 -33.79
CA SER A 20 5.92 4.54 -33.58
C SER A 20 5.79 3.40 -32.55
N VAL A 21 6.84 2.58 -32.42
CA VAL A 21 6.76 1.38 -31.57
C VAL A 21 7.91 1.29 -30.57
N ALA A 22 9.16 1.31 -31.03
CA ALA A 22 10.29 0.99 -30.16
C ALA A 22 10.50 2.04 -29.07
N TRP A 23 10.52 3.34 -29.42
CA TRP A 23 10.75 4.40 -28.45
C TRP A 23 9.62 4.52 -27.40
N PRO A 24 8.33 4.52 -27.75
CA PRO A 24 7.25 4.50 -26.75
C PRO A 24 7.33 3.33 -25.76
N VAL A 25 7.71 2.13 -26.25
CA VAL A 25 7.91 0.96 -25.38
C VAL A 25 9.10 1.17 -24.42
N ILE A 26 10.26 1.58 -24.97
CA ILE A 26 11.46 1.85 -24.17
C ILE A 26 11.17 2.94 -23.14
N TRP A 27 10.50 4.01 -23.53
CA TRP A 27 10.13 5.11 -22.63
C TRP A 27 9.21 4.65 -21.50
N THR A 28 8.24 3.78 -21.80
CA THR A 28 7.35 3.19 -20.79
C THR A 28 8.15 2.31 -19.83
N LEU A 29 9.07 1.50 -20.32
CA LEU A 29 9.96 0.69 -19.48
C LEU A 29 10.84 1.56 -18.57
N ILE A 30 11.39 2.66 -19.08
CA ILE A 30 12.16 3.61 -18.27
C ILE A 30 11.29 4.19 -17.15
N LYS A 31 10.06 4.62 -17.45
CA LYS A 31 9.11 5.12 -16.44
C LYS A 31 8.82 4.07 -15.37
N ILE A 32 8.59 2.82 -15.77
CA ILE A 32 8.36 1.71 -14.83
C ILE A 32 9.57 1.53 -13.91
N VAL A 33 10.78 1.49 -14.46
CA VAL A 33 12.02 1.34 -13.67
C VAL A 33 12.21 2.51 -12.70
N VAL A 34 11.93 3.74 -13.14
CA VAL A 34 12.02 4.95 -12.30
C VAL A 34 11.05 4.92 -11.13
N VAL A 35 9.90 4.26 -11.24
CA VAL A 35 8.94 4.11 -10.14
C VAL A 35 9.29 2.89 -9.28
N VAL A 36 9.53 1.73 -9.90
CA VAL A 36 9.73 0.46 -9.19
C VAL A 36 11.05 0.44 -8.42
N LEU A 37 12.14 1.01 -8.95
CA LEU A 37 13.45 0.96 -8.29
C LEU A 37 13.47 1.73 -6.94
N PRO A 38 13.01 2.99 -6.87
CA PRO A 38 12.86 3.69 -5.59
C PRO A 38 11.88 3.01 -4.64
N LEU A 39 10.79 2.44 -5.17
CA LEU A 39 9.83 1.68 -4.37
C LEU A 39 10.48 0.46 -3.71
N MET A 40 11.22 -0.34 -4.47
CA MET A 40 11.96 -1.48 -3.92
C MET A 40 12.99 -1.04 -2.86
N GLY A 41 13.64 0.10 -3.09
CA GLY A 41 14.49 0.75 -2.08
C GLY A 41 13.69 1.12 -0.82
N ALA A 42 12.55 1.77 -0.98
CA ALA A 42 11.68 2.15 0.14
C ALA A 42 11.18 0.93 0.93
N VAL A 43 10.79 -0.14 0.24
CA VAL A 43 10.38 -1.42 0.84
C VAL A 43 11.54 -2.03 1.64
N ALA A 44 12.75 -2.08 1.08
CA ALA A 44 13.93 -2.59 1.76
C ALA A 44 14.28 -1.76 3.01
N TYR A 45 14.31 -0.43 2.90
CA TYR A 45 14.60 0.46 4.02
C TYR A 45 13.48 0.52 5.06
N LEU A 46 12.24 0.16 4.71
CA LEU A 46 11.16 0.04 5.67
C LEU A 46 11.45 -1.05 6.72
N THR A 47 12.09 -2.15 6.32
CA THR A 47 12.50 -3.20 7.27
C THR A 47 13.50 -2.67 8.31
N LEU A 48 14.43 -1.81 7.88
CA LEU A 48 15.37 -1.16 8.78
C LEU A 48 14.67 -0.13 9.70
N TRP A 49 13.77 0.67 9.12
CA TRP A 49 12.98 1.66 9.86
C TRP A 49 12.17 0.98 10.97
N GLU A 50 11.48 -0.09 10.63
CA GLU A 50 10.70 -0.88 11.59
C GLU A 50 11.57 -1.40 12.74
N ARG A 51 12.70 -2.04 12.44
CA ARG A 51 13.61 -2.58 13.48
C ARG A 51 14.19 -1.48 14.37
N LYS A 52 14.50 -0.31 13.82
CA LYS A 52 14.99 0.84 14.61
C LYS A 52 13.89 1.46 15.45
N PHE A 53 12.73 1.68 14.87
CA PHE A 53 11.59 2.29 15.55
C PHE A 53 11.14 1.43 16.74
N LEU A 54 11.00 0.11 16.54
CA LEU A 54 10.73 -0.84 17.62
C LEU A 54 11.84 -0.85 18.67
N GLY A 55 13.11 -0.76 18.24
CA GLY A 55 14.25 -0.66 19.16
C GLY A 55 14.14 0.57 20.07
N TRP A 56 13.84 1.74 19.51
CA TRP A 56 13.67 2.99 20.28
C TRP A 56 12.52 2.89 21.29
N MET A 57 11.38 2.32 20.88
CA MET A 57 10.23 2.12 21.75
C MET A 57 10.53 1.14 22.90
N GLN A 58 11.38 0.15 22.66
CA GLN A 58 11.81 -0.84 23.65
C GLN A 58 13.08 -0.42 24.41
N VAL A 59 13.51 0.83 24.27
CA VAL A 59 14.73 1.39 24.91
C VAL A 59 15.98 0.55 24.60
N ARG A 60 16.09 0.05 23.36
CA ARG A 60 17.25 -0.70 22.85
C ARG A 60 17.73 -0.18 21.51
N LEU A 61 18.99 -0.44 21.20
CA LEU A 61 19.53 -0.11 19.89
C LEU A 61 19.03 -1.12 18.83
N GLY A 62 18.51 -0.59 17.73
CA GLY A 62 18.23 -1.38 16.53
C GLY A 62 19.52 -1.78 15.79
N PRO A 63 19.40 -2.33 14.57
CA PRO A 63 20.57 -2.71 13.76
C PRO A 63 21.52 -1.53 13.55
N ASN A 64 22.81 -1.68 13.94
CA ASN A 64 23.83 -0.62 13.82
C ASN A 64 25.21 -1.13 13.38
N ARG A 65 25.39 -2.47 13.20
CA ARG A 65 26.71 -3.07 12.94
C ARG A 65 27.06 -3.18 11.47
N VAL A 66 26.08 -3.41 10.59
CA VAL A 66 26.30 -3.60 9.16
C VAL A 66 26.27 -2.25 8.46
N GLY A 67 27.43 -1.70 8.17
CA GLY A 67 27.60 -0.35 7.62
C GLY A 67 27.34 0.77 8.63
N PRO A 68 27.50 2.03 8.21
CA PRO A 68 27.21 3.19 9.06
C PRO A 68 25.75 3.17 9.52
N TRP A 69 25.54 3.16 10.83
CA TRP A 69 24.19 3.18 11.44
C TRP A 69 23.28 2.01 11.02
N GLY A 70 23.84 0.91 10.48
CA GLY A 70 23.08 -0.25 10.02
C GLY A 70 22.40 -0.06 8.66
N LEU A 71 22.80 0.94 7.87
CA LEU A 71 22.17 1.24 6.57
C LEU A 71 22.34 0.13 5.54
N LEU A 72 23.38 -0.69 5.65
CA LEU A 72 23.63 -1.83 4.75
C LEU A 72 22.89 -3.11 5.18
N GLN A 73 22.18 -3.09 6.30
CA GLN A 73 21.45 -4.27 6.80
C GLN A 73 20.40 -4.81 5.81
N PRO A 74 19.56 -3.98 5.17
CA PRO A 74 18.59 -4.46 4.18
C PRO A 74 19.26 -5.14 2.98
N ILE A 75 20.41 -4.63 2.56
CA ILE A 75 21.17 -5.21 1.44
C ILE A 75 21.74 -6.57 1.84
N ALA A 76 22.29 -6.68 3.06
CA ALA A 76 22.78 -7.95 3.58
C ALA A 76 21.67 -9.00 3.71
N ASP A 77 20.47 -8.58 4.17
CA ASP A 77 19.30 -9.46 4.28
C ASP A 77 18.83 -9.92 2.88
N ALA A 78 18.80 -9.02 1.90
CA ALA A 78 18.46 -9.36 0.51
C ALA A 78 19.47 -10.33 -0.10
N LEU A 79 20.77 -10.08 0.02
CA LEU A 79 21.82 -10.98 -0.48
C LEU A 79 21.75 -12.37 0.16
N LYS A 80 21.48 -12.43 1.47
CA LYS A 80 21.29 -13.71 2.17
C LYS A 80 20.13 -14.52 1.57
N LEU A 81 18.98 -13.86 1.29
CA LEU A 81 17.82 -14.54 0.74
C LEU A 81 18.01 -14.95 -0.73
N MET A 82 18.77 -14.17 -1.51
CA MET A 82 19.12 -14.50 -2.90
C MET A 82 20.09 -15.68 -3.01
N THR A 83 21.02 -15.82 -2.06
CA THR A 83 22.01 -16.91 -2.07
C THR A 83 21.51 -18.18 -1.38
N LYS A 84 20.41 -18.10 -0.63
CA LYS A 84 19.80 -19.24 0.03
C LYS A 84 19.09 -20.14 -0.98
N GLU A 85 19.28 -21.45 -0.88
CA GLU A 85 18.61 -22.42 -1.74
C GLU A 85 17.08 -22.41 -1.58
N ILE A 86 16.39 -22.63 -2.69
CA ILE A 86 14.93 -22.76 -2.71
C ILE A 86 14.59 -24.24 -2.54
N LEU A 87 14.02 -24.58 -1.39
CA LEU A 87 13.56 -25.92 -1.08
C LEU A 87 12.11 -26.06 -1.53
N VAL A 88 11.82 -27.12 -2.31
CA VAL A 88 10.47 -27.47 -2.73
C VAL A 88 10.12 -28.81 -2.09
N PRO A 89 9.04 -28.91 -1.29
CA PRO A 89 8.61 -30.16 -0.69
C PRO A 89 8.33 -31.22 -1.76
N SER A 90 8.70 -32.48 -1.48
CA SER A 90 8.55 -33.59 -2.43
C SER A 90 7.12 -33.83 -2.88
N ALA A 91 6.15 -33.58 -2.01
CA ALA A 91 4.72 -33.75 -2.25
C ALA A 91 4.03 -32.48 -2.80
N ALA A 92 4.75 -31.36 -2.97
CA ALA A 92 4.19 -30.10 -3.47
C ALA A 92 4.01 -30.13 -5.00
N ASN A 93 2.99 -29.38 -5.46
CA ASN A 93 2.84 -29.11 -6.89
C ASN A 93 3.81 -28.00 -7.30
N LYS A 94 4.91 -28.37 -7.97
CA LYS A 94 6.00 -27.46 -8.32
C LYS A 94 5.55 -26.25 -9.12
N GLY A 95 4.65 -26.40 -10.09
CA GLY A 95 4.17 -25.29 -10.92
C GLY A 95 3.43 -24.24 -10.10
N LEU A 96 2.42 -24.67 -9.34
CA LEU A 96 1.63 -23.78 -8.48
C LEU A 96 2.45 -23.21 -7.33
N PHE A 97 3.44 -23.94 -6.83
CA PHE A 97 4.34 -23.48 -5.77
C PHE A 97 5.14 -22.24 -6.17
N PHE A 98 5.60 -22.14 -7.42
CA PHE A 98 6.29 -20.95 -7.92
C PHE A 98 5.32 -19.84 -8.38
N ILE A 99 4.11 -20.18 -8.81
CA ILE A 99 3.11 -19.19 -9.21
C ILE A 99 2.58 -18.40 -8.00
N GLY A 100 2.41 -19.03 -6.83
CA GLY A 100 1.91 -18.38 -5.62
C GLY A 100 2.63 -17.08 -5.27
N PRO A 101 3.95 -17.08 -5.02
CA PRO A 101 4.71 -15.87 -4.72
C PRO A 101 4.65 -14.81 -5.83
N VAL A 102 4.60 -15.22 -7.10
CA VAL A 102 4.47 -14.29 -8.23
C VAL A 102 3.11 -13.59 -8.22
N LEU A 103 2.04 -14.33 -7.95
CA LEU A 103 0.68 -13.77 -7.86
C LEU A 103 0.47 -12.85 -6.64
N THR A 104 1.31 -12.93 -5.61
CA THR A 104 1.26 -11.97 -4.50
C THR A 104 2.05 -10.69 -4.81
N ILE A 105 3.27 -10.79 -5.35
CA ILE A 105 4.10 -9.61 -5.59
C ILE A 105 3.69 -8.82 -6.83
N MET A 106 3.18 -9.48 -7.89
CA MET A 106 2.82 -8.82 -9.14
C MET A 106 1.71 -7.78 -8.94
N PRO A 107 0.59 -8.08 -8.26
CA PRO A 107 -0.44 -7.10 -7.95
C PRO A 107 0.07 -5.94 -7.09
N ALA A 108 0.84 -6.24 -6.05
CA ALA A 108 1.43 -5.24 -5.17
C ALA A 108 2.28 -4.21 -5.93
N MET A 109 3.03 -4.65 -6.96
CA MET A 109 3.81 -3.75 -7.81
C MET A 109 2.95 -3.05 -8.87
N ALA A 110 1.99 -3.75 -9.48
CA ALA A 110 1.16 -3.20 -10.55
C ALA A 110 0.24 -2.07 -10.09
N ALA A 111 -0.22 -2.09 -8.84
CA ALA A 111 -1.06 -1.04 -8.27
C ALA A 111 -0.38 0.34 -8.30
N TRP A 112 0.94 0.40 -8.27
CA TRP A 112 1.71 1.66 -8.32
C TRP A 112 1.65 2.37 -9.69
N ALA A 113 1.17 1.70 -10.73
CA ALA A 113 1.04 2.29 -12.06
C ALA A 113 0.10 3.50 -12.10
N VAL A 114 -0.91 3.55 -11.23
CA VAL A 114 -1.93 4.61 -11.21
C VAL A 114 -1.77 5.59 -10.04
N ILE A 115 -0.79 5.37 -9.15
CA ILE A 115 -0.55 6.25 -8.01
C ILE A 115 0.10 7.56 -8.49
N PRO A 116 -0.54 8.73 -8.28
CA PRO A 116 0.04 10.00 -8.62
C PRO A 116 0.98 10.49 -7.52
N PHE A 117 2.19 10.89 -7.89
CA PHE A 117 3.19 11.50 -7.00
C PHE A 117 3.13 13.05 -7.02
N GLY A 118 2.36 13.62 -7.92
CA GLY A 118 2.15 15.04 -8.12
C GLY A 118 1.07 15.30 -9.16
N PRO A 119 0.74 16.57 -9.46
CA PRO A 119 -0.33 16.92 -10.41
C PRO A 119 -0.12 16.28 -11.79
N ASP A 120 1.14 16.27 -12.28
CA ASP A 120 1.51 15.77 -13.61
C ASP A 120 2.47 14.57 -13.52
N ILE A 121 2.68 14.00 -12.33
CA ILE A 121 3.64 12.91 -12.08
C ILE A 121 2.87 11.65 -11.74
N ALA A 122 2.35 10.97 -12.76
CA ALA A 122 1.78 9.64 -12.66
C ALA A 122 2.32 8.77 -13.80
N LEU A 123 2.48 7.47 -13.56
CA LEU A 123 2.89 6.54 -14.62
C LEU A 123 1.76 6.40 -15.66
N ALA A 124 0.54 6.21 -15.17
CA ALA A 124 -0.69 6.17 -15.97
C ALA A 124 -1.80 6.96 -15.24
N ASN A 125 -2.23 8.08 -15.83
CA ASN A 125 -3.37 8.83 -15.32
C ASN A 125 -4.66 8.24 -15.93
N VAL A 126 -5.35 7.41 -15.16
CA VAL A 126 -6.56 6.69 -15.59
C VAL A 126 -7.76 7.20 -14.81
N ASN A 127 -8.86 7.51 -15.50
CA ASN A 127 -10.09 8.01 -14.87
C ASN A 127 -10.72 7.00 -13.88
N ALA A 128 -10.41 5.71 -14.01
CA ALA A 128 -10.85 4.66 -13.10
C ALA A 128 -9.69 4.16 -12.20
N GLY A 129 -8.75 5.05 -11.82
CA GLY A 129 -7.53 4.68 -11.09
C GLY A 129 -7.81 3.96 -9.78
N LEU A 130 -8.77 4.44 -8.99
CA LEU A 130 -9.12 3.80 -7.72
C LEU A 130 -9.71 2.39 -7.92
N LEU A 131 -10.59 2.22 -8.93
CA LEU A 131 -11.14 0.91 -9.26
C LEU A 131 -10.04 -0.06 -9.71
N PHE A 132 -9.07 0.42 -10.49
CA PHE A 132 -7.92 -0.37 -10.92
C PHE A 132 -7.11 -0.87 -9.72
N VAL A 133 -6.80 0.00 -8.74
CA VAL A 133 -6.09 -0.41 -7.52
C VAL A 133 -6.85 -1.51 -6.80
N MET A 134 -8.14 -1.34 -6.55
CA MET A 134 -8.96 -2.34 -5.86
C MET A 134 -8.99 -3.68 -6.60
N ALA A 135 -9.15 -3.65 -7.94
CA ALA A 135 -9.19 -4.87 -8.74
C ALA A 135 -7.85 -5.62 -8.73
N ILE A 136 -6.74 -4.89 -8.72
CA ILE A 136 -5.41 -5.49 -8.71
C ILE A 136 -5.07 -6.04 -7.33
N THR A 137 -5.34 -5.31 -6.24
CA THR A 137 -5.04 -5.79 -4.88
C THR A 137 -5.85 -7.04 -4.53
N SER A 138 -7.11 -7.13 -4.96
CA SER A 138 -7.94 -8.34 -4.78
C SER A 138 -7.33 -9.61 -5.38
N MET A 139 -6.47 -9.49 -6.39
CA MET A 139 -5.79 -10.66 -6.99
C MET A 139 -4.73 -11.27 -6.07
N GLU A 140 -4.22 -10.54 -5.11
CA GLU A 140 -3.20 -11.02 -4.17
C GLU A 140 -3.70 -12.17 -3.30
N VAL A 141 -4.99 -12.15 -2.94
CA VAL A 141 -5.63 -13.21 -2.16
C VAL A 141 -5.49 -14.57 -2.84
N TYR A 142 -5.58 -14.63 -4.17
CA TYR A 142 -5.38 -15.87 -4.91
C TYR A 142 -3.95 -16.39 -4.77
N GLY A 143 -2.95 -15.51 -4.72
CA GLY A 143 -1.56 -15.90 -4.48
C GLY A 143 -1.39 -16.60 -3.14
N VAL A 144 -2.02 -16.09 -2.08
CA VAL A 144 -2.01 -16.67 -0.73
C VAL A 144 -2.71 -18.05 -0.73
N VAL A 145 -3.90 -18.17 -1.33
CA VAL A 145 -4.65 -19.43 -1.38
C VAL A 145 -3.88 -20.49 -2.16
N ILE A 146 -3.36 -20.14 -3.34
CA ILE A 146 -2.62 -21.06 -4.21
C ILE A 146 -1.33 -21.52 -3.53
N SER A 147 -0.61 -20.64 -2.84
CA SER A 147 0.64 -20.99 -2.16
C SER A 147 0.41 -22.02 -1.05
N GLY A 148 -0.61 -21.81 -0.22
CA GLY A 148 -0.96 -22.76 0.84
C GLY A 148 -1.43 -24.10 0.31
N TRP A 149 -2.19 -24.10 -0.79
CA TRP A 149 -2.66 -25.34 -1.42
C TRP A 149 -1.52 -26.11 -2.12
N ALA A 150 -0.68 -25.38 -2.85
CA ALA A 150 0.45 -25.97 -3.58
C ALA A 150 1.50 -26.64 -2.68
N SER A 151 1.64 -26.16 -1.46
CA SER A 151 2.57 -26.71 -0.46
C SER A 151 2.23 -28.10 0.03
N ASN A 152 0.97 -28.55 -0.16
CA ASN A 152 0.45 -29.86 0.30
C ASN A 152 0.74 -30.15 1.78
N SER A 153 0.73 -29.09 2.61
CA SER A 153 0.92 -29.16 4.07
C SER A 153 -0.36 -28.73 4.77
N LYS A 154 -0.74 -29.45 5.84
CA LYS A 154 -1.96 -29.14 6.59
C LYS A 154 -1.90 -27.75 7.21
N TYR A 155 -0.74 -27.36 7.75
CA TYR A 155 -0.57 -26.04 8.38
C TYR A 155 -0.58 -24.93 7.35
N ALA A 156 0.10 -25.09 6.22
CA ALA A 156 0.11 -24.12 5.14
C ALA A 156 -1.30 -23.89 4.56
N PHE A 157 -2.06 -24.95 4.35
CA PHE A 157 -3.43 -24.89 3.84
C PHE A 157 -4.39 -24.18 4.81
N LEU A 158 -4.38 -24.56 6.09
CA LEU A 158 -5.20 -23.90 7.11
C LEU A 158 -4.80 -22.43 7.31
N GLY A 159 -3.50 -22.11 7.27
CA GLY A 159 -2.99 -20.76 7.32
C GLY A 159 -3.46 -19.90 6.15
N ALA A 160 -3.40 -20.44 4.94
CA ALA A 160 -3.88 -19.76 3.74
C ALA A 160 -5.39 -19.47 3.79
N LEU A 161 -6.21 -20.42 4.25
CA LEU A 161 -7.66 -20.20 4.41
C LEU A 161 -7.98 -19.12 5.42
N ARG A 162 -7.26 -19.08 6.56
CA ARG A 162 -7.46 -18.06 7.59
C ARG A 162 -7.01 -16.68 7.09
N ALA A 163 -5.85 -16.61 6.41
CA ALA A 163 -5.32 -15.38 5.82
C ALA A 163 -6.27 -14.81 4.77
N SER A 164 -6.69 -15.64 3.82
CA SER A 164 -7.58 -15.20 2.74
C SER A 164 -8.94 -14.73 3.26
N ALA A 165 -9.52 -15.43 4.25
CA ALA A 165 -10.77 -15.02 4.87
C ALA A 165 -10.63 -13.66 5.58
N GLN A 166 -9.49 -13.40 6.23
CA GLN A 166 -9.19 -12.10 6.84
C GLN A 166 -9.07 -11.03 5.76
N MET A 167 -8.20 -11.21 4.75
CA MET A 167 -7.97 -10.23 3.69
C MET A 167 -9.28 -9.85 3.00
N VAL A 168 -10.09 -10.81 2.53
CA VAL A 168 -11.38 -10.54 1.88
C VAL A 168 -12.35 -9.78 2.78
N SER A 169 -12.42 -10.14 4.07
CA SER A 169 -13.34 -9.48 5.01
C SER A 169 -12.99 -8.00 5.23
N TYR A 170 -11.72 -7.68 5.35
CA TYR A 170 -11.25 -6.31 5.55
C TYR A 170 -11.19 -5.51 4.25
N GLU A 171 -10.95 -6.16 3.12
CA GLU A 171 -11.06 -5.55 1.79
C GLU A 171 -12.48 -5.03 1.52
N ILE A 172 -13.53 -5.78 1.90
CA ILE A 172 -14.92 -5.32 1.81
C ILE A 172 -15.13 -4.04 2.65
N ALA A 173 -14.65 -4.03 3.90
CA ALA A 173 -14.79 -2.86 4.77
C ALA A 173 -14.03 -1.65 4.21
N MET A 174 -12.82 -1.86 3.70
CA MET A 174 -12.01 -0.83 3.05
C MET A 174 -12.68 -0.34 1.76
N GLY A 175 -13.27 -1.23 0.96
CA GLY A 175 -14.04 -0.88 -0.24
C GLY A 175 -15.18 0.09 0.06
N PHE A 176 -15.95 -0.11 1.14
CA PHE A 176 -16.97 0.86 1.56
C PHE A 176 -16.38 2.20 1.96
N CYS A 177 -15.22 2.23 2.63
CA CYS A 177 -14.52 3.49 2.92
C CYS A 177 -14.16 4.24 1.63
N LEU A 178 -13.68 3.52 0.62
CA LEU A 178 -13.34 4.10 -0.68
C LEU A 178 -14.58 4.63 -1.43
N VAL A 179 -15.70 3.90 -1.40
CA VAL A 179 -16.97 4.36 -1.99
C VAL A 179 -17.42 5.68 -1.35
N ILE A 180 -17.27 5.84 -0.04
CA ILE A 180 -17.61 7.11 0.63
C ILE A 180 -16.72 8.25 0.13
N VAL A 181 -15.42 8.03 -0.04
CA VAL A 181 -14.50 9.04 -0.60
C VAL A 181 -14.86 9.36 -2.05
N LEU A 182 -15.20 8.36 -2.87
CA LEU A 182 -15.66 8.57 -4.25
C LEU A 182 -16.93 9.41 -4.32
N MET A 183 -17.88 9.15 -3.42
CA MET A 183 -19.12 9.91 -3.35
C MET A 183 -18.85 11.40 -3.07
N VAL A 184 -17.92 11.69 -2.15
CA VAL A 184 -17.52 13.06 -1.80
C VAL A 184 -16.76 13.74 -2.93
N SER A 185 -15.80 13.05 -3.55
CA SER A 185 -14.93 13.62 -4.60
C SER A 185 -15.61 13.64 -5.99
N SER A 186 -16.65 12.85 -6.20
CA SER A 186 -17.35 12.69 -7.49
C SER A 186 -16.42 12.29 -8.66
N SER A 187 -15.23 11.75 -8.37
CA SER A 187 -14.25 11.29 -9.36
C SER A 187 -13.55 10.02 -8.88
N MET A 188 -13.27 9.08 -9.81
CA MET A 188 -12.46 7.89 -9.56
C MET A 188 -10.98 8.12 -9.88
N ASN A 189 -10.64 9.29 -10.42
CA ASN A 189 -9.27 9.66 -10.72
C ASN A 189 -8.57 10.13 -9.43
N LEU A 190 -7.45 9.49 -9.08
CA LEU A 190 -6.72 9.79 -7.85
C LEU A 190 -6.17 11.24 -7.83
N THR A 191 -5.81 11.79 -9.00
CA THR A 191 -5.35 13.18 -9.12
C THR A 191 -6.47 14.16 -8.80
N ASP A 192 -7.68 13.94 -9.32
CA ASP A 192 -8.83 14.78 -9.08
C ASP A 192 -9.26 14.75 -7.61
N ILE A 193 -9.18 13.58 -6.98
CA ILE A 193 -9.49 13.44 -5.54
C ILE A 193 -8.58 14.33 -4.70
N VAL A 194 -7.28 14.39 -5.01
CA VAL A 194 -6.34 15.26 -4.28
C VAL A 194 -6.63 16.73 -4.57
N THR A 195 -6.79 17.11 -5.84
CA THR A 195 -7.03 18.51 -6.21
C THR A 195 -8.35 19.05 -5.65
N GLY A 196 -9.36 18.17 -5.54
CA GLY A 196 -10.65 18.49 -4.89
C GLY A 196 -10.50 18.87 -3.41
N GLN A 197 -9.61 18.20 -2.67
CA GLN A 197 -9.36 18.49 -1.26
C GLN A 197 -8.70 19.87 -1.01
N GLY A 198 -8.07 20.45 -2.03
CA GLY A 198 -7.47 21.79 -1.95
C GLY A 198 -8.48 22.95 -2.10
N LYS A 199 -9.73 22.68 -2.46
CA LYS A 199 -10.74 23.71 -2.78
C LYS A 199 -11.72 24.01 -1.63
N GLY A 200 -11.56 23.39 -0.46
CA GLY A 200 -12.48 23.57 0.67
C GLY A 200 -12.44 24.96 1.30
N HIS A 201 -13.49 25.32 2.04
CA HIS A 201 -13.66 26.62 2.69
C HIS A 201 -12.50 27.00 3.62
N PHE A 202 -11.97 26.05 4.38
CA PHE A 202 -10.82 26.27 5.26
C PHE A 202 -9.50 26.46 4.49
N ALA A 203 -9.38 25.94 3.27
CA ALA A 203 -8.22 26.17 2.43
C ALA A 203 -8.10 27.66 2.05
N GLN A 204 -9.24 28.34 1.82
CA GLN A 204 -9.28 29.78 1.54
C GLN A 204 -8.81 30.62 2.76
N MET A 205 -8.89 30.08 3.97
CA MET A 205 -8.40 30.71 5.20
C MET A 205 -6.91 30.43 5.47
N GLY A 206 -6.20 29.74 4.56
CA GLY A 206 -4.79 29.36 4.71
C GLY A 206 -4.55 28.10 5.56
N LEU A 207 -5.61 27.44 6.06
CA LEU A 207 -5.54 26.21 6.87
C LEU A 207 -5.95 25.01 6.03
N SER A 208 -5.17 24.72 4.99
CA SER A 208 -5.48 23.65 4.01
C SER A 208 -5.72 22.29 4.65
N PHE A 209 -5.02 21.96 5.74
CA PHE A 209 -5.14 20.65 6.39
C PHE A 209 -6.53 20.37 7.00
N MET A 210 -7.29 21.43 7.35
CA MET A 210 -8.67 21.28 7.84
C MET A 210 -9.70 21.03 6.72
N SER A 211 -9.36 21.40 5.48
CA SER A 211 -10.22 21.12 4.31
C SER A 211 -10.08 19.70 3.78
N TRP A 212 -9.08 18.94 4.24
CA TRP A 212 -8.87 17.58 3.79
C TRP A 212 -9.95 16.64 4.31
N ASN A 213 -10.16 15.54 3.60
CA ASN A 213 -11.21 14.55 3.89
C ASN A 213 -11.08 13.86 5.26
N TRP A 214 -9.89 13.87 5.89
CA TRP A 214 -9.68 13.19 7.17
C TRP A 214 -10.58 13.72 8.31
N LEU A 215 -10.84 15.03 8.33
CA LEU A 215 -11.63 15.66 9.40
C LEU A 215 -13.12 15.33 9.26
N PRO A 216 -13.82 15.59 8.12
CA PRO A 216 -15.24 15.28 7.97
C PRO A 216 -15.49 13.76 7.88
N LEU A 217 -14.52 12.96 7.43
CA LEU A 217 -14.63 11.51 7.29
C LEU A 217 -13.79 10.76 8.34
N LEU A 218 -13.57 11.34 9.53
CA LEU A 218 -12.70 10.77 10.57
C LEU A 218 -13.03 9.31 10.92
N PRO A 219 -14.29 8.88 11.13
CA PRO A 219 -14.60 7.48 11.39
C PRO A 219 -14.22 6.56 10.22
N VAL A 220 -14.42 7.02 8.98
CA VAL A 220 -14.07 6.28 7.76
C VAL A 220 -12.55 6.15 7.64
N PHE A 221 -11.81 7.22 7.94
CA PHE A 221 -10.35 7.23 7.94
C PHE A 221 -9.79 6.23 8.96
N VAL A 222 -10.33 6.21 10.19
CA VAL A 222 -9.92 5.25 11.22
C VAL A 222 -10.20 3.82 10.78
N VAL A 223 -11.39 3.53 10.25
CA VAL A 223 -11.73 2.19 9.73
C VAL A 223 -10.81 1.82 8.58
N TYR A 224 -10.51 2.74 7.66
CA TYR A 224 -9.59 2.51 6.53
C TYR A 224 -8.19 2.12 7.02
N VAL A 225 -7.61 2.88 7.97
CA VAL A 225 -6.27 2.61 8.52
C VAL A 225 -6.23 1.25 9.22
N ILE A 226 -7.23 0.91 10.03
CA ILE A 226 -7.28 -0.37 10.73
C ILE A 226 -7.51 -1.53 9.74
N SER A 227 -8.37 -1.36 8.74
CA SER A 227 -8.60 -2.36 7.70
C SER A 227 -7.34 -2.60 6.87
N GLY A 228 -6.60 -1.54 6.53
CA GLY A 228 -5.33 -1.65 5.84
C GLY A 228 -4.24 -2.39 6.64
N MET A 229 -4.19 -2.22 7.96
CA MET A 229 -3.32 -3.03 8.83
C MET A 229 -3.72 -4.51 8.82
N ALA A 230 -5.00 -4.80 8.78
CA ALA A 230 -5.50 -6.18 8.76
C ALA A 230 -5.31 -6.85 7.38
N GLU A 231 -5.42 -6.09 6.29
CA GLU A 231 -5.17 -6.57 4.92
C GLU A 231 -3.70 -6.90 4.69
N THR A 232 -2.79 -6.08 5.24
CA THR A 232 -1.34 -6.33 5.17
C THR A 232 -0.86 -7.37 6.18
N ASN A 233 -1.75 -8.12 6.83
CA ASN A 233 -1.45 -9.14 7.84
C ASN A 233 -0.48 -8.67 8.94
N ARG A 234 -0.49 -7.37 9.27
CA ARG A 234 0.40 -6.80 10.28
C ARG A 234 -0.19 -6.88 11.67
N HIS A 235 0.69 -7.06 12.63
CA HIS A 235 0.33 -7.02 14.04
C HIS A 235 -0.42 -5.71 14.39
N PRO A 236 -1.57 -5.74 15.08
CA PRO A 236 -2.14 -6.83 15.92
C PRO A 236 -2.98 -7.88 15.17
N PHE A 237 -3.17 -7.75 13.85
CA PHE A 237 -4.01 -8.64 13.02
C PHE A 237 -3.20 -9.77 12.35
N ASP A 238 -2.02 -10.05 12.84
CA ASP A 238 -1.09 -11.06 12.35
C ASP A 238 -1.47 -12.47 12.81
N VAL A 239 -2.49 -13.02 12.16
CA VAL A 239 -2.95 -14.40 12.41
C VAL A 239 -2.14 -15.41 11.62
N VAL A 240 -1.51 -14.98 10.54
CA VAL A 240 -0.77 -15.82 9.60
C VAL A 240 0.61 -16.18 10.13
N GLU A 241 1.33 -15.18 10.67
CA GLU A 241 2.67 -15.36 11.26
C GLU A 241 2.64 -15.79 12.73
N GLY A 242 1.47 -16.10 13.26
CA GLY A 242 1.30 -16.56 14.62
C GLY A 242 2.01 -17.86 14.92
N GLU A 243 3.34 -17.83 15.17
CA GLU A 243 4.17 -19.02 15.43
C GLU A 243 3.55 -19.98 16.46
N ALA A 244 2.83 -19.43 17.44
CA ALA A 244 2.16 -20.22 18.48
C ALA A 244 0.90 -20.97 17.98
N GLU A 245 0.30 -20.56 16.84
CA GLU A 245 -0.95 -21.16 16.32
C GLU A 245 -0.71 -22.02 15.07
N ILE A 246 -0.03 -21.51 14.05
CA ILE A 246 0.08 -22.12 12.72
C ILE A 246 1.51 -22.08 12.16
N VAL A 247 2.52 -21.89 13.00
CA VAL A 247 3.96 -21.82 12.68
C VAL A 247 4.32 -20.59 11.83
N ALA A 248 4.02 -20.55 10.52
CA ALA A 248 4.16 -19.40 9.64
C ALA A 248 3.11 -19.41 8.51
N GLY A 249 1.96 -20.01 8.76
CA GLY A 249 0.83 -20.02 7.84
C GLY A 249 1.16 -20.56 6.45
N HIS A 250 0.74 -19.83 5.40
CA HIS A 250 0.96 -20.24 4.00
C HIS A 250 2.43 -20.22 3.56
N MET A 251 3.30 -19.52 4.30
CA MET A 251 4.73 -19.37 3.98
C MET A 251 5.63 -20.46 4.60
N VAL A 252 5.08 -21.38 5.42
CA VAL A 252 5.85 -22.37 6.20
C VAL A 252 6.84 -23.15 5.34
N GLU A 253 6.43 -23.59 4.15
CA GLU A 253 7.22 -24.44 3.28
C GLU A 253 8.13 -23.65 2.33
N TYR A 254 8.01 -22.32 2.29
CA TYR A 254 8.80 -21.49 1.39
C TYR A 254 10.15 -21.11 1.99
N SER A 255 11.18 -21.07 1.16
CA SER A 255 12.55 -20.68 1.55
C SER A 255 13.23 -19.80 0.51
N GLY A 256 14.33 -19.14 0.91
CA GLY A 256 15.13 -18.33 0.01
C GLY A 256 14.33 -17.19 -0.66
N MET A 257 14.50 -17.04 -1.98
CA MET A 257 13.88 -15.96 -2.74
C MET A 257 12.34 -16.08 -2.82
N SER A 258 11.79 -17.29 -2.85
CA SER A 258 10.33 -17.50 -2.86
C SER A 258 9.66 -16.96 -1.60
N TYR A 259 10.30 -17.16 -0.44
CA TYR A 259 9.86 -16.57 0.83
C TYR A 259 10.00 -15.04 0.83
N ALA A 260 11.12 -14.54 0.28
CA ALA A 260 11.34 -13.11 0.20
C ALA A 260 10.27 -12.37 -0.61
N MET A 261 9.71 -12.99 -1.67
CA MET A 261 8.67 -12.38 -2.50
C MET A 261 7.38 -12.09 -1.71
N PHE A 262 6.97 -12.94 -0.78
CA PHE A 262 5.84 -12.66 0.10
C PHE A 262 6.10 -11.46 1.00
N TYR A 263 7.26 -11.43 1.67
CA TYR A 263 7.63 -10.28 2.50
C TYR A 263 7.72 -8.98 1.71
N LEU A 264 8.29 -9.02 0.50
CA LEU A 264 8.34 -7.85 -0.36
C LEU A 264 6.94 -7.35 -0.74
N ALA A 265 6.01 -8.27 -1.02
CA ALA A 265 4.61 -7.94 -1.30
C ALA A 265 3.93 -7.29 -0.09
N GLU A 266 4.06 -7.87 1.10
CA GLU A 266 3.49 -7.30 2.34
C GLU A 266 4.00 -5.88 2.62
N TYR A 267 5.32 -5.65 2.54
CA TYR A 267 5.89 -4.31 2.76
C TYR A 267 5.52 -3.33 1.65
N ALA A 268 5.41 -3.80 0.39
CA ALA A 268 4.91 -2.97 -0.71
C ALA A 268 3.46 -2.55 -0.50
N ASN A 269 2.61 -3.46 0.02
CA ASN A 269 1.23 -3.17 0.37
C ASN A 269 1.11 -2.22 1.57
N MET A 270 1.99 -2.33 2.57
CA MET A 270 2.04 -1.32 3.64
C MET A 270 2.28 0.08 3.08
N TRP A 271 3.21 0.23 2.14
CA TRP A 271 3.42 1.49 1.44
C TRP A 271 2.21 1.89 0.61
N LEU A 272 1.60 0.96 -0.12
CA LEU A 272 0.43 1.20 -0.98
C LEU A 272 -0.78 1.69 -0.17
N VAL A 273 -1.15 1.00 0.89
CA VAL A 273 -2.26 1.40 1.77
C VAL A 273 -1.99 2.75 2.42
N SER A 274 -0.74 2.99 2.83
CA SER A 274 -0.34 4.26 3.47
C SER A 274 -0.34 5.44 2.50
N ILE A 275 0.10 5.27 1.27
CA ILE A 275 0.05 6.34 0.26
C ILE A 275 -1.38 6.61 -0.19
N LEU A 276 -2.23 5.58 -0.30
CA LEU A 276 -3.66 5.74 -0.55
C LEU A 276 -4.35 6.49 0.60
N ALA A 277 -4.01 6.19 1.87
CA ALA A 277 -4.49 6.96 3.01
C ALA A 277 -4.11 8.44 2.89
N ALA A 278 -2.86 8.73 2.48
CA ALA A 278 -2.38 10.10 2.27
C ALA A 278 -3.14 10.79 1.11
N ILE A 279 -3.37 10.11 0.00
CA ILE A 279 -4.05 10.64 -1.19
C ILE A 279 -5.55 10.88 -0.91
N LEU A 280 -6.23 9.92 -0.28
CA LEU A 280 -7.68 9.93 -0.13
C LEU A 280 -8.16 10.80 1.04
N PHE A 281 -7.38 10.87 2.12
CA PHE A 281 -7.79 11.53 3.36
C PHE A 281 -6.91 12.70 3.76
N LEU A 282 -5.60 12.65 3.52
CA LEU A 282 -4.63 13.64 4.01
C LEU A 282 -4.19 14.66 2.94
N GLY A 283 -4.95 14.80 1.87
CA GLY A 283 -4.69 15.80 0.83
C GLY A 283 -3.45 15.51 -0.05
N GLY A 284 -2.96 14.27 -0.10
CA GLY A 284 -1.87 13.86 -0.98
C GLY A 284 -0.65 14.80 -0.93
N TRP A 285 -0.29 15.36 -2.08
CA TRP A 285 0.85 16.29 -2.22
C TRP A 285 0.57 17.73 -1.79
N LEU A 286 -0.66 18.06 -1.36
CA LEU A 286 -1.00 19.41 -0.92
C LEU A 286 -0.26 19.77 0.38
N SER A 287 0.20 21.02 0.47
CA SER A 287 0.80 21.56 1.68
C SER A 287 -0.23 21.70 2.81
N PRO A 288 0.13 21.43 4.08
CA PRO A 288 -0.82 21.54 5.20
C PRO A 288 -1.24 22.97 5.52
N ILE A 289 -0.37 23.94 5.25
CA ILE A 289 -0.58 25.36 5.51
C ILE A 289 -0.18 26.14 4.26
N ASP A 290 -1.03 27.05 3.81
CA ASP A 290 -0.71 27.94 2.69
C ASP A 290 0.15 29.11 3.17
N HIS A 291 1.46 28.85 3.28
CA HIS A 291 2.46 29.84 3.66
C HIS A 291 3.66 29.76 2.71
N ALA A 292 4.24 30.90 2.35
CA ALA A 292 5.32 30.98 1.36
C ALA A 292 6.51 30.03 1.65
N LEU A 293 6.90 29.88 2.92
CA LEU A 293 7.98 28.97 3.35
C LEU A 293 7.62 27.48 3.17
N VAL A 294 6.35 27.13 3.31
CA VAL A 294 5.85 25.76 3.23
C VAL A 294 5.63 25.37 1.76
N ASN A 295 5.16 26.31 0.95
CA ASN A 295 4.94 26.12 -0.48
C ASN A 295 6.23 26.01 -1.31
N TRP A 296 7.39 26.39 -0.74
CA TRP A 296 8.71 26.16 -1.35
C TRP A 296 9.07 24.66 -1.41
N ILE A 297 8.49 23.85 -0.53
CA ILE A 297 8.74 22.40 -0.50
C ILE A 297 7.96 21.72 -1.63
N PRO A 298 8.62 20.95 -2.52
CA PRO A 298 7.95 20.20 -3.59
C PRO A 298 6.86 19.27 -3.07
N GLY A 299 5.72 19.18 -3.76
CA GLY A 299 4.55 18.41 -3.32
C GLY A 299 4.83 16.92 -3.08
N TRP A 300 5.72 16.30 -3.87
CA TRP A 300 6.09 14.89 -3.67
C TRP A 300 6.77 14.63 -2.31
N ILE A 301 7.45 15.62 -1.72
CA ILE A 301 8.01 15.51 -0.37
C ILE A 301 6.88 15.48 0.66
N TRP A 302 5.85 16.32 0.51
CA TRP A 302 4.68 16.30 1.39
C TRP A 302 3.95 14.97 1.34
N LEU A 303 3.76 14.42 0.15
CA LEU A 303 3.19 13.10 -0.03
C LEU A 303 4.02 12.03 0.70
N GLY A 304 5.35 12.06 0.51
CA GLY A 304 6.28 11.15 1.18
C GLY A 304 6.23 11.26 2.71
N LEU A 305 6.22 12.47 3.26
CA LEU A 305 6.14 12.69 4.71
C LEU A 305 4.84 12.16 5.31
N LYS A 306 3.69 12.42 4.66
CA LYS A 306 2.39 11.91 5.11
C LYS A 306 2.33 10.38 5.04
N THR A 307 2.83 9.80 3.96
CA THR A 307 2.92 8.34 3.82
C THR A 307 3.81 7.73 4.89
N CYS A 308 4.99 8.30 5.15
CA CYS A 308 5.88 7.86 6.23
C CYS A 308 5.23 7.99 7.62
N ALA A 309 4.41 9.01 7.86
CA ALA A 309 3.68 9.16 9.11
C ALA A 309 2.67 8.01 9.30
N VAL A 310 1.90 7.65 8.26
CA VAL A 310 0.93 6.54 8.33
C VAL A 310 1.65 5.19 8.49
N VAL A 311 2.74 4.95 7.76
CA VAL A 311 3.58 3.75 7.93
C VAL A 311 4.14 3.67 9.35
N SER A 312 4.62 4.80 9.90
CA SER A 312 5.12 4.84 11.28
C SER A 312 4.03 4.58 12.31
N LEU A 313 2.78 4.98 12.02
CA LEU A 313 1.62 4.63 12.84
C LEU A 313 1.39 3.11 12.85
N PHE A 314 1.52 2.42 11.72
CA PHE A 314 1.42 0.95 11.66
C PHE A 314 2.48 0.27 12.53
N ILE A 315 3.72 0.76 12.45
CA ILE A 315 4.82 0.24 13.29
C ILE A 315 4.58 0.54 14.78
N TRP A 316 4.05 1.73 15.08
CA TRP A 316 3.72 2.11 16.47
C TRP A 316 2.64 1.22 17.06
N VAL A 317 1.57 0.96 16.31
CA VAL A 317 0.50 0.03 16.72
C VAL A 317 1.06 -1.37 16.94
N ARG A 318 1.96 -1.85 16.08
CA ARG A 318 2.65 -3.13 16.26
C ARG A 318 3.39 -3.23 17.59
N ALA A 319 3.99 -2.12 18.04
CA ALA A 319 4.78 -2.10 19.27
C ALA A 319 3.94 -2.01 20.55
N THR A 320 2.69 -1.52 20.46
CA THR A 320 1.87 -1.15 21.61
C THR A 320 0.72 -2.12 21.89
N PHE A 321 0.08 -2.64 20.85
CA PHE A 321 -1.10 -3.49 21.00
C PHE A 321 -0.75 -4.98 21.06
N PRO A 322 -1.46 -5.78 21.89
CA PRO A 322 -1.35 -7.22 21.86
C PRO A 322 -2.01 -7.79 20.59
N ARG A 323 -1.62 -9.02 20.21
CA ARG A 323 -2.22 -9.74 19.08
C ARG A 323 -3.67 -10.10 19.38
N PHE A 324 -4.54 -9.90 18.38
CA PHE A 324 -5.94 -10.34 18.45
C PHE A 324 -6.07 -11.80 18.02
N ARG A 325 -7.08 -12.46 18.58
CA ARG A 325 -7.45 -13.81 18.17
C ARG A 325 -8.29 -13.77 16.89
N TYR A 326 -8.22 -14.83 16.08
CA TYR A 326 -8.90 -14.88 14.76
C TYR A 326 -10.41 -14.57 14.83
N ASP A 327 -11.12 -15.15 15.83
CA ASP A 327 -12.55 -14.90 16.04
C ASP A 327 -12.86 -13.43 16.37
N GLN A 328 -11.98 -12.76 17.11
CA GLN A 328 -12.11 -11.33 17.43
C GLN A 328 -11.91 -10.47 16.18
N ILE A 329 -10.92 -10.82 15.36
CA ILE A 329 -10.62 -10.13 14.08
C ILE A 329 -11.82 -10.23 13.14
N MET A 330 -12.35 -11.43 12.93
CA MET A 330 -13.51 -11.63 12.05
C MET A 330 -14.76 -10.93 12.59
N ARG A 331 -14.97 -10.94 13.92
CA ARG A 331 -16.08 -10.22 14.55
C ARG A 331 -15.96 -8.71 14.37
N LEU A 332 -14.77 -8.14 14.49
CA LEU A 332 -14.51 -6.73 14.31
C LEU A 332 -14.83 -6.29 12.88
N GLY A 333 -14.36 -7.01 11.87
CA GLY A 333 -14.65 -6.73 10.47
C GLY A 333 -16.15 -6.76 10.16
N TRP A 334 -16.80 -7.88 10.41
CA TRP A 334 -18.20 -8.11 10.03
C TRP A 334 -19.23 -7.39 10.90
N LYS A 335 -19.04 -7.35 12.21
CA LYS A 335 -20.03 -6.80 13.15
C LYS A 335 -19.82 -5.32 13.49
N VAL A 336 -18.64 -4.78 13.25
CA VAL A 336 -18.34 -3.38 13.59
C VAL A 336 -18.04 -2.58 12.33
N PHE A 337 -17.01 -2.93 11.55
CA PHE A 337 -16.54 -2.07 10.46
C PHE A 337 -17.52 -1.99 9.31
N ILE A 338 -18.06 -3.11 8.82
CA ILE A 338 -19.04 -3.09 7.72
C ILE A 338 -20.29 -2.33 8.12
N PRO A 339 -20.96 -2.56 9.27
CA PRO A 339 -22.11 -1.76 9.67
C PRO A 339 -21.78 -0.27 9.85
N VAL A 340 -20.65 0.06 10.47
CA VAL A 340 -20.23 1.47 10.67
C VAL A 340 -20.04 2.17 9.33
N THR A 341 -19.35 1.56 8.38
CA THR A 341 -19.13 2.15 7.06
C THR A 341 -20.43 2.30 6.26
N LEU A 342 -21.35 1.34 6.33
CA LEU A 342 -22.68 1.43 5.70
C LEU A 342 -23.51 2.57 6.28
N VAL A 343 -23.56 2.69 7.61
CA VAL A 343 -24.26 3.81 8.27
C VAL A 343 -23.63 5.13 7.89
N TRP A 344 -22.29 5.22 7.88
CA TRP A 344 -21.58 6.45 7.52
C TRP A 344 -21.78 6.83 6.05
N LEU A 345 -21.90 5.86 5.15
CA LEU A 345 -22.28 6.10 3.74
C LEU A 345 -23.63 6.80 3.63
N LEU A 346 -24.62 6.36 4.39
CA LEU A 346 -25.94 7.01 4.43
C LEU A 346 -25.86 8.41 5.04
N VAL A 347 -25.11 8.59 6.12
CA VAL A 347 -24.90 9.90 6.76
C VAL A 347 -24.27 10.90 5.79
N VAL A 348 -23.19 10.51 5.11
CA VAL A 348 -22.51 11.38 4.15
C VAL A 348 -23.40 11.65 2.95
N GLY A 349 -24.13 10.65 2.43
CA GLY A 349 -25.05 10.82 1.32
C GLY A 349 -26.18 11.81 1.62
N THR A 350 -26.75 11.77 2.82
CA THR A 350 -27.74 12.75 3.26
C THR A 350 -27.12 14.12 3.51
N TRP A 351 -25.94 14.19 4.10
CA TRP A 351 -25.22 15.44 4.35
C TRP A 351 -24.92 16.20 3.06
N MET A 352 -24.48 15.51 2.02
CA MET A 352 -24.20 16.12 0.71
C MET A 352 -25.43 16.76 0.05
N GLN A 353 -26.65 16.32 0.39
CA GLN A 353 -27.91 16.90 -0.13
C GLN A 353 -28.37 18.13 0.66
N THR A 354 -27.83 18.38 1.84
CA THR A 354 -28.17 19.52 2.68
C THR A 354 -27.48 20.80 2.20
N SER A 355 -27.98 21.96 2.65
CA SER A 355 -27.34 23.27 2.42
C SER A 355 -26.00 23.43 3.17
N PHE A 356 -25.71 22.58 4.14
CA PHE A 356 -24.46 22.54 4.92
C PHE A 356 -23.37 21.67 4.28
N ASN A 357 -23.48 21.41 3.00
CA ASN A 357 -22.48 20.64 2.27
C ASN A 357 -21.14 21.40 2.22
N ILE A 358 -20.10 20.84 2.84
CA ILE A 358 -18.76 21.43 2.91
C ILE A 358 -17.89 21.12 1.68
N TRP A 359 -18.34 20.24 0.80
CA TRP A 359 -17.62 19.84 -0.42
C TRP A 359 -18.13 20.56 -1.69
N LYS A 360 -19.11 21.48 -1.56
CA LYS A 360 -19.60 22.34 -2.65
C LYS A 360 -18.71 23.53 -2.88
#